data_dec5d109df35298d604851e7d84fb9de
#
_entry.id   dec5d109df35298d604851e7d84fb9de
#
_cell.length_a   1.000
_cell.length_b   1.000
_cell.length_c   1.000
_cell.angle_alpha   90.00
_cell.angle_beta   90.00
_cell.angle_gamma   90.00
#
_symmetry.space_group_name_H-M   'P 1'
#
loop_
_entity.id
_entity.type
_entity.pdbx_description
1 polymer ?
#
loop_
_entity_poly.entity_id
_entity_poly.type
_entity_poly.pdbx_seq_one_letter_code
_entity_poly.pdbx_strand_id
1 'polypeptide(L)'
;MITIKTDREIELMYKAGQVAAEALALGGENVKPGVTTKHINDVMERFIKSKGGIPSFKGYGGFPATACISINNQVIHGIPSANRVIADGDIVSIDVGVLLNGYHGDTGKYLKRSSASYGSYKAELF
;
A
#
# COMPACT_ATOMS: atom_id res chain seq x y z
N MET A 1 21.05 12.27 -20.16
CA MET A 1 20.07 12.51 -21.22
C MET A 1 18.70 12.75 -20.63
N ILE A 2 18.04 13.81 -21.03
CA ILE A 2 16.67 14.09 -20.56
C ILE A 2 15.70 13.39 -21.51
N THR A 3 14.85 12.54 -20.94
CA THR A 3 13.82 11.86 -21.71
C THR A 3 12.52 12.65 -21.60
N ILE A 4 12.00 13.09 -22.73
CA ILE A 4 10.72 13.79 -22.77
C ILE A 4 9.63 12.73 -22.97
N LYS A 5 8.67 12.70 -22.04
CA LYS A 5 7.55 11.79 -22.15
C LYS A 5 6.42 12.40 -22.95
N THR A 6 5.73 11.58 -23.74
CA THR A 6 4.56 12.00 -24.50
C THR A 6 3.37 12.21 -23.54
N ASP A 7 2.36 12.97 -24.02
CA ASP A 7 1.13 13.18 -23.25
C ASP A 7 0.45 11.85 -22.89
N ARG A 8 0.48 10.88 -23.83
CA ARG A 8 -0.07 9.55 -23.60
C ARG A 8 0.69 8.81 -22.50
N GLU A 9 2.01 8.91 -22.49
CA GLU A 9 2.84 8.27 -21.47
C GLU A 9 2.58 8.87 -20.09
N ILE A 10 2.46 10.21 -20.03
CA ILE A 10 2.13 10.91 -18.78
C ILE A 10 0.78 10.45 -18.26
N GLU A 11 -0.21 10.30 -19.13
CA GLU A 11 -1.55 9.82 -18.75
C GLU A 11 -1.48 8.40 -18.19
N LEU A 12 -0.71 7.51 -18.82
CA LEU A 12 -0.56 6.13 -18.36
C LEU A 12 0.15 6.06 -17.02
N MET A 13 1.17 6.90 -16.80
CA MET A 13 1.84 7.02 -15.51
C MET A 13 0.88 7.53 -14.43
N TYR A 14 0.06 8.51 -14.78
CA TYR A 14 -0.96 9.04 -13.87
C TYR A 14 -1.94 7.96 -13.44
N LYS A 15 -2.40 7.13 -14.37
CA LYS A 15 -3.33 6.04 -14.07
C LYS A 15 -2.70 5.01 -13.11
N ALA A 16 -1.44 4.66 -13.32
CA ALA A 16 -0.74 3.75 -12.42
C ALA A 16 -0.64 4.33 -11.00
N GLY A 17 -0.28 5.60 -10.90
CA GLY A 17 -0.24 6.32 -9.63
C GLY A 17 -1.60 6.40 -8.94
N GLN A 18 -2.66 6.63 -9.73
CA GLN A 18 -4.02 6.69 -9.20
C GLN A 18 -4.47 5.35 -8.62
N VAL A 19 -4.20 4.25 -9.32
CA VAL A 19 -4.54 2.91 -8.80
C VAL A 19 -3.75 2.62 -7.52
N ALA A 20 -2.47 2.99 -7.47
CA ALA A 20 -1.67 2.83 -6.27
C ALA A 20 -2.26 3.63 -5.10
N ALA A 21 -2.66 4.88 -5.34
CA ALA A 21 -3.26 5.74 -4.31
C ALA A 21 -4.59 5.18 -3.82
N GLU A 22 -5.44 4.68 -4.72
CA GLU A 22 -6.71 4.07 -4.35
C GLU A 22 -6.50 2.78 -3.56
N ALA A 23 -5.53 1.95 -3.96
CA ALA A 23 -5.18 0.74 -3.23
C ALA A 23 -4.70 1.08 -1.82
N LEU A 24 -3.88 2.13 -1.69
CA LEU A 24 -3.39 2.59 -0.40
C LEU A 24 -4.54 3.08 0.49
N ALA A 25 -5.47 3.85 -0.06
CA ALA A 25 -6.63 4.33 0.67
C ALA A 25 -7.48 3.16 1.17
N LEU A 26 -7.70 2.16 0.33
CA LEU A 26 -8.45 0.96 0.70
C LEU A 26 -7.72 0.17 1.80
N GLY A 27 -6.41 0.01 1.67
CA GLY A 27 -5.60 -0.61 2.71
C GLY A 27 -5.71 0.14 4.03
N GLY A 28 -5.64 1.46 3.98
CA GLY A 28 -5.77 2.31 5.17
C GLY A 28 -7.13 2.19 5.84
N GLU A 29 -8.21 2.06 5.09
CA GLU A 29 -9.55 1.84 5.64
C GLU A 29 -9.66 0.54 6.43
N ASN A 30 -8.83 -0.44 6.09
CA ASN A 30 -8.81 -1.73 6.76
C ASN A 30 -7.85 -1.78 7.96
N VAL A 31 -7.13 -0.71 8.24
CA VAL A 31 -6.25 -0.64 9.41
C VAL A 31 -7.11 -0.43 10.65
N LYS A 32 -7.32 -1.50 11.41
CA LYS A 32 -8.14 -1.49 12.62
C LYS A 32 -7.53 -2.48 13.62
N PRO A 33 -7.66 -2.23 14.93
CA PRO A 33 -7.27 -3.21 15.93
C PRO A 33 -7.95 -4.56 15.67
N GLY A 34 -7.19 -5.63 15.76
CA GLY A 34 -7.68 -6.99 15.54
C GLY A 34 -7.55 -7.49 14.10
N VAL A 35 -7.20 -6.62 13.15
CA VAL A 35 -6.98 -7.01 11.76
C VAL A 35 -5.53 -7.44 11.57
N THR A 36 -5.30 -8.46 10.74
CA THR A 36 -3.94 -8.89 10.41
C THR A 36 -3.37 -8.08 9.26
N THR A 37 -2.05 -7.96 9.22
CA THR A 37 -1.40 -7.28 8.10
C THR A 37 -1.58 -8.07 6.80
N LYS A 38 -1.69 -9.40 6.88
CA LYS A 38 -2.01 -10.22 5.72
C LYS A 38 -3.36 -9.86 5.12
N HIS A 39 -4.37 -9.64 5.95
CA HIS A 39 -5.70 -9.26 5.47
C HIS A 39 -5.65 -7.95 4.68
N ILE A 40 -4.94 -6.96 5.20
CA ILE A 40 -4.78 -5.67 4.52
C ILE A 40 -4.10 -5.86 3.17
N ASN A 41 -3.03 -6.66 3.14
CA ASN A 41 -2.32 -6.96 1.90
C ASN A 41 -3.24 -7.63 0.88
N ASP A 42 -4.04 -8.60 1.30
CA ASP A 42 -4.91 -9.36 0.40
C ASP A 42 -6.02 -8.47 -0.19
N VAL A 43 -6.55 -7.56 0.60
CA VAL A 43 -7.56 -6.59 0.14
C VAL A 43 -6.95 -5.69 -0.95
N MET A 44 -5.75 -5.18 -0.72
CA MET A 44 -5.07 -4.32 -1.68
C MET A 44 -4.71 -5.07 -2.96
N GLU A 45 -4.24 -6.30 -2.84
CA GLU A 45 -3.90 -7.13 -4.00
C GLU A 45 -5.12 -7.38 -4.88
N ARG A 46 -6.24 -7.75 -4.29
CA ARG A 46 -7.49 -7.98 -5.04
C ARG A 46 -7.93 -6.70 -5.77
N PHE A 47 -7.83 -5.56 -5.12
CA PHE A 47 -8.18 -4.29 -5.74
C PHE A 47 -7.29 -3.99 -6.95
N ILE A 48 -5.97 -4.12 -6.78
CA ILE A 48 -5.01 -3.84 -7.85
C ILE A 48 -5.30 -4.74 -9.06
N LYS A 49 -5.51 -6.03 -8.81
CA LYS A 49 -5.81 -6.99 -9.88
C LYS A 49 -7.14 -6.68 -10.56
N SER A 50 -8.13 -6.21 -9.82
CA SER A 50 -9.44 -5.83 -10.38
C SER A 50 -9.34 -4.66 -11.34
N LYS A 51 -8.30 -3.83 -11.21
CA LYS A 51 -8.05 -2.69 -12.10
C LYS A 51 -7.11 -3.04 -13.26
N GLY A 52 -6.76 -4.31 -13.40
CA GLY A 52 -5.82 -4.76 -14.44
C GLY A 52 -4.37 -4.52 -14.11
N GLY A 53 -4.06 -4.10 -12.88
CA GLY A 53 -2.70 -3.85 -12.43
C GLY A 53 -2.00 -5.10 -11.92
N ILE A 54 -0.68 -4.99 -11.81
CA ILE A 54 0.17 -6.01 -11.23
C ILE A 54 0.86 -5.38 -10.02
N PRO A 55 0.87 -6.07 -8.85
CA PRO A 55 1.62 -5.57 -7.68
C PRO A 55 3.11 -5.52 -8.02
N SER A 56 3.69 -4.32 -8.06
CA SER A 56 5.09 -4.18 -8.50
C SER A 56 6.10 -4.73 -7.50
N PHE A 57 5.77 -4.78 -6.23
CA PHE A 57 6.70 -5.27 -5.21
C PHE A 57 6.76 -6.79 -5.18
N LYS A 58 5.68 -7.46 -5.52
CA LYS A 58 5.57 -8.92 -5.40
C LYS A 58 6.54 -9.61 -6.35
N GLY A 59 7.46 -10.38 -5.79
CA GLY A 59 8.49 -11.08 -6.54
C GLY A 59 9.73 -10.25 -6.84
N TYR A 60 9.69 -8.93 -6.62
CA TYR A 60 10.86 -8.07 -6.86
C TYR A 60 11.86 -8.25 -5.72
N GLY A 61 13.08 -8.64 -6.07
CA GLY A 61 14.10 -8.90 -5.06
C GLY A 61 13.73 -9.98 -4.05
N GLY A 62 12.78 -10.86 -4.41
CA GLY A 62 12.30 -11.91 -3.52
C GLY A 62 11.21 -11.46 -2.55
N PHE A 63 10.71 -10.23 -2.67
CA PHE A 63 9.65 -9.76 -1.78
C PHE A 63 8.35 -10.55 -2.03
N PRO A 64 7.74 -11.17 -0.98
CA PRO A 64 6.68 -12.16 -1.19
C PRO A 64 5.26 -11.59 -1.22
N ALA A 65 5.09 -10.27 -1.17
CA ALA A 65 3.77 -9.67 -0.97
C ALA A 65 3.53 -8.45 -1.84
N THR A 66 2.27 -8.00 -1.88
CA THR A 66 1.82 -6.84 -2.65
C THR A 66 2.26 -5.52 -2.01
N ALA A 67 2.19 -5.45 -0.68
CA ALA A 67 2.50 -4.24 0.06
C ALA A 67 3.53 -4.52 1.14
N CYS A 68 4.30 -3.49 1.47
CA CYS A 68 5.15 -3.50 2.64
C CYS A 68 4.35 -2.86 3.78
N ILE A 69 4.06 -3.62 4.83
CA ILE A 69 3.26 -3.17 5.97
C ILE A 69 4.06 -3.35 7.24
N SER A 70 4.47 -2.25 7.84
CA SER A 70 5.29 -2.25 9.05
C SER A 70 4.50 -1.67 10.22
N ILE A 71 4.72 -2.22 11.40
CA ILE A 71 4.04 -1.78 12.62
C ILE A 71 5.08 -1.22 13.59
N ASN A 72 4.83 0.00 14.06
CA ASN A 72 5.68 0.70 15.02
C ASN A 72 7.13 0.82 14.51
N ASN A 73 8.11 0.29 15.26
CA ASN A 73 9.53 0.38 14.95
C ASN A 73 10.03 -0.71 14.01
N GLN A 74 9.16 -1.50 13.42
CA GLN A 74 9.54 -2.50 12.45
C GLN A 74 9.93 -1.81 11.15
N VAL A 75 11.20 -1.48 11.00
CA VAL A 75 11.70 -0.68 9.88
C VAL A 75 12.03 -1.54 8.67
N ILE A 76 12.33 -2.81 8.89
CA ILE A 76 12.81 -3.72 7.85
C ILE A 76 11.86 -4.90 7.76
N HIS A 77 11.56 -5.32 6.51
CA HIS A 77 10.78 -6.52 6.24
C HIS A 77 9.34 -6.45 6.72
N GLY A 78 8.65 -5.34 6.44
CA GLY A 78 7.21 -5.24 6.69
C GLY A 78 6.42 -6.23 5.84
N ILE A 79 6.76 -7.53 5.94
CA ILE A 79 6.10 -8.59 5.21
C ILE A 79 4.76 -8.88 5.88
N PRO A 80 3.64 -8.75 5.14
CA PRO A 80 2.33 -9.05 5.69
C PRO A 80 2.25 -10.48 6.22
N SER A 81 1.66 -10.65 7.38
CA SER A 81 1.57 -11.94 8.06
C SER A 81 0.20 -12.15 8.69
N ALA A 82 -0.30 -13.38 8.62
CA ALA A 82 -1.51 -13.78 9.33
C ALA A 82 -1.31 -13.81 10.85
N ASN A 83 -0.07 -13.80 11.31
CA ASN A 83 0.28 -13.82 12.71
C ASN A 83 0.54 -12.43 13.30
N ARG A 84 0.57 -11.40 12.44
CA ARG A 84 0.78 -10.02 12.90
C ARG A 84 -0.55 -9.30 12.95
N VAL A 85 -1.06 -9.14 14.16
CA VAL A 85 -2.35 -8.48 14.42
C VAL A 85 -2.11 -7.05 14.86
N ILE A 86 -2.87 -6.13 14.29
CA ILE A 86 -2.79 -4.71 14.67
C ILE A 86 -3.44 -4.54 16.04
N ALA A 87 -2.73 -3.88 16.94
CA ALA A 87 -3.23 -3.53 18.27
C ALA A 87 -3.65 -2.07 18.30
N ASP A 88 -4.53 -1.74 19.25
CA ASP A 88 -4.96 -0.36 19.47
C ASP A 88 -3.75 0.53 19.75
N GLY A 89 -3.67 1.66 19.06
CA GLY A 89 -2.57 2.60 19.21
C GLY A 89 -1.35 2.33 18.35
N ASP A 90 -1.31 1.21 17.61
CA ASP A 90 -0.20 0.93 16.69
C ASP A 90 -0.11 1.97 15.58
N ILE A 91 1.12 2.28 15.21
CA ILE A 91 1.41 3.07 14.02
C ILE A 91 1.72 2.09 12.90
N VAL A 92 0.94 2.17 11.82
CA VAL A 92 1.08 1.26 10.67
C VAL A 92 1.56 2.06 9.48
N SER A 93 2.68 1.64 8.89
CA SER A 93 3.16 2.23 7.65
C SER A 93 2.89 1.26 6.49
N ILE A 94 2.35 1.77 5.40
CA ILE A 94 2.00 0.98 4.24
C ILE A 94 2.65 1.59 3.01
N ASP A 95 3.39 0.77 2.28
CA ASP A 95 3.94 1.11 0.97
C ASP A 95 3.39 0.14 -0.05
N VAL A 96 2.92 0.64 -1.17
CA VAL A 96 2.40 -0.17 -2.26
C VAL A 96 2.85 0.35 -3.61
N GLY A 97 3.13 -0.55 -4.53
CA GLY A 97 3.46 -0.21 -5.90
C GLY A 97 2.58 -0.98 -6.87
N VAL A 98 2.24 -0.35 -7.97
CA VAL A 98 1.40 -0.91 -9.02
C VAL A 98 2.09 -0.76 -10.36
N LEU A 99 2.11 -1.83 -11.14
CA LEU A 99 2.48 -1.81 -12.55
C LEU A 99 1.20 -1.88 -13.38
N LEU A 100 0.94 -0.84 -14.15
CA LEU A 100 -0.26 -0.75 -14.99
C LEU A 100 0.13 -0.24 -16.37
N ASN A 101 -0.23 -0.99 -17.40
CA ASN A 101 0.10 -0.63 -18.79
C ASN A 101 1.59 -0.35 -19.01
N GLY A 102 2.47 -1.06 -18.31
CA GLY A 102 3.91 -0.90 -18.40
C GLY A 102 4.49 0.24 -17.57
N TYR A 103 3.69 0.94 -16.78
CA TYR A 103 4.14 2.05 -15.93
C TYR A 103 3.93 1.76 -14.46
N HIS A 104 4.90 2.16 -13.64
CA HIS A 104 4.85 1.99 -12.19
C HIS A 104 4.25 3.20 -11.51
N GLY A 105 3.44 2.95 -10.49
CA GLY A 105 2.99 3.96 -9.54
C GLY A 105 3.26 3.47 -8.13
N ASP A 106 3.94 4.28 -7.33
CA ASP A 106 4.29 3.95 -5.95
C ASP A 106 3.74 5.00 -5.01
N THR A 107 3.30 4.57 -3.83
CA THR A 107 2.84 5.48 -2.80
C THR A 107 2.90 4.82 -1.43
N GLY A 108 2.90 5.64 -0.38
CA GLY A 108 2.92 5.13 0.97
C GLY A 108 2.38 6.15 1.97
N LYS A 109 2.02 5.68 3.16
CA LYS A 109 1.63 6.55 4.26
C LYS A 109 1.71 5.84 5.62
N TYR A 110 1.78 6.65 6.67
CA TYR A 110 1.67 6.19 8.05
C TYR A 110 0.24 6.41 8.54
N LEU A 111 -0.27 5.43 9.29
CA LEU A 111 -1.59 5.53 9.91
C LEU A 111 -1.50 5.11 11.36
N LYS A 112 -2.21 5.84 12.22
CA LYS A 112 -2.40 5.45 13.60
C LYS A 112 -3.89 5.34 13.87
N ARG A 113 -4.31 4.18 14.33
CA ARG A 113 -5.69 3.93 14.73
C ARG A 113 -5.77 3.69 16.22
N SER A 114 -6.74 4.32 16.86
CA SER A 114 -7.00 4.15 18.28
C SER A 114 -8.50 4.02 18.48
N SER A 115 -8.91 3.13 19.35
CA SER A 115 -10.32 2.97 19.72
C SER A 115 -10.90 4.23 20.35
N ALA A 116 -10.07 5.03 21.00
CA ALA A 116 -10.48 6.29 21.60
C ALA A 116 -10.77 7.38 20.57
N SER A 117 -10.39 7.19 19.33
CA SER A 117 -10.47 8.20 18.28
C SER A 117 -11.67 8.03 17.34
N TYR A 118 -12.56 7.10 17.60
CA TYR A 118 -13.79 6.87 16.82
C TYR A 118 -13.59 6.92 15.31
N GLY A 119 -12.69 6.09 14.81
CA GLY A 119 -12.43 6.01 13.38
C GLY A 119 -11.58 7.14 12.83
N SER A 120 -11.25 8.14 13.63
CA SER A 120 -10.26 9.11 13.21
C SER A 120 -8.87 8.47 13.22
N TYR A 121 -8.04 8.91 12.31
CA TYR A 121 -6.67 8.45 12.23
C TYR A 121 -5.81 9.58 11.69
N LYS A 122 -4.54 9.56 12.07
CA LYS A 122 -3.57 10.43 11.43
C LYS A 122 -2.95 9.66 10.27
N ALA A 123 -2.96 10.27 9.12
CA ALA A 123 -2.30 9.75 7.93
C ALA A 123 -1.31 10.80 7.45
N GLU A 124 -0.09 10.36 7.20
CA GLU A 124 0.95 11.22 6.65
C GLU A 124 1.48 10.59 5.38
N LEU A 125 1.54 11.37 4.32
CA LEU A 125 2.11 10.95 3.05
C LEU A 125 3.62 11.13 3.08
N PHE A 126 4.34 10.16 2.55
CA PHE A 126 5.78 10.26 2.36
C PHE A 126 6.22 9.97 0.94
#